data_b8c5ec6156b69daf1bfe0f38b288d143
#
_entry.id   b8c5ec6156b69daf1bfe0f38b288d143
#
_cell.length_a   1.000
_cell.length_b   1.000
_cell.length_c   1.000
_cell.angle_alpha   90.00
_cell.angle_beta   90.00
_cell.angle_gamma   90.00
#
_symmetry.space_group_name_H-M   'P 1'
#
loop_
_entity.id
_entity.type
_entity.pdbx_description
1 polymer ?
#
loop_
_entity_poly.entity_id
_entity_poly.type
_entity_poly.pdbx_seq_one_letter_code
_entity_poly.pdbx_strand_id
1 'polypeptide(L)'
;MKLTELLSDSYNAEEWRNKGYELPQFDIKAVRKNTFENPTWVHFGGGNIFRAFPAAILNDALNTGKYDRGVIVAETFDYEVIDKAYTPYGNLSLLVSLQSSGTIEKKVIASVTEALKADPQFADWKRLTDIFCKPSLQMISFTITEKGYSYNEDDLARGMTPVFALGKVTALLYERYKAGRLPLTVQSMDNCSHNGNKVQAGVFAYAERWAKDGLVPQEFVDYLKDESKITFPWSMIDKITPRPHEKVKALLAADGFEDNDYIETTRHTFTAPFVNAEETQYLVVEDHYTNGRPPLDLGGVLYTTRETVDKVETMKVTTCLNPLHTAMAIFGCLLGYDLISAEIADADIRALVQKIGYIEAMPVVVDPGVLNPYEFIGAFINKRLPNPFMPDTPQRIASDTSQKLSIRFGETIKKYIARGLDKHNLILIPLTLAGYARYLKGIDDVGKPFTPSPDPLLDELQSIVAPLEIGSKKQDFSCLKELYSRKDIFGLDLYEAGLGEQIEAFVKELYAGKGSVRSVLHRYTTTR
;
A
#
# COMPACT_ATOMS: atom_id res chain seq x y z
N MET A 1 24.31 -4.52 -21.54
CA MET A 1 23.61 -3.24 -21.17
C MET A 1 23.67 -3.08 -19.66
N LYS A 2 24.29 -1.99 -19.19
CA LYS A 2 24.40 -1.63 -17.76
C LYS A 2 23.78 -0.25 -17.53
N LEU A 3 23.12 -0.06 -16.40
CA LEU A 3 22.50 1.23 -16.06
C LEU A 3 23.50 2.39 -16.11
N THR A 4 24.73 2.19 -15.63
CA THR A 4 25.76 3.23 -15.61
C THR A 4 26.23 3.67 -16.99
N GLU A 5 26.03 2.89 -18.06
CA GLU A 5 26.33 3.30 -19.44
C GLU A 5 25.53 4.54 -19.85
N LEU A 6 24.28 4.66 -19.33
CA LEU A 6 23.39 5.81 -19.59
C LEU A 6 23.93 7.15 -19.06
N LEU A 7 24.94 7.12 -18.21
CA LEU A 7 25.63 8.32 -17.71
C LEU A 7 26.78 8.78 -18.62
N SER A 8 27.14 7.95 -19.63
CA SER A 8 28.13 8.28 -20.66
C SER A 8 27.48 9.01 -21.82
N ASP A 9 28.23 9.92 -22.45
CA ASP A 9 27.77 10.65 -23.63
C ASP A 9 27.74 9.76 -24.90
N SER A 10 28.32 8.56 -24.84
CA SER A 10 28.50 7.63 -25.96
C SER A 10 27.72 6.31 -25.84
N TYR A 11 26.68 6.23 -24.99
CA TYR A 11 25.90 5.01 -24.89
C TYR A 11 25.02 4.76 -26.14
N ASN A 12 24.79 3.49 -26.43
CA ASN A 12 23.96 3.07 -27.57
C ASN A 12 22.46 3.06 -27.21
N ALA A 13 21.81 4.22 -27.33
CA ALA A 13 20.38 4.34 -27.03
C ALA A 13 19.48 3.46 -27.90
N GLU A 14 19.89 3.19 -29.15
CA GLU A 14 19.13 2.37 -30.10
C GLU A 14 19.06 0.90 -29.64
N GLU A 15 20.16 0.37 -29.12
CA GLU A 15 20.20 -0.99 -28.56
C GLU A 15 19.17 -1.17 -27.44
N TRP A 16 19.09 -0.22 -26.49
CA TRP A 16 18.11 -0.25 -25.40
C TRP A 16 16.68 -0.20 -25.93
N ARG A 17 16.38 0.72 -26.85
CA ARG A 17 15.04 0.88 -27.44
C ARG A 17 14.61 -0.35 -28.23
N ASN A 18 15.52 -0.95 -29.01
CA ASN A 18 15.24 -2.16 -29.77
C ASN A 18 14.90 -3.38 -28.89
N LYS A 19 15.37 -3.36 -27.64
CA LYS A 19 15.02 -4.33 -26.61
C LYS A 19 13.77 -3.95 -25.80
N GLY A 20 13.11 -2.85 -26.17
CA GLY A 20 11.88 -2.38 -25.53
C GLY A 20 12.08 -1.67 -24.20
N TYR A 21 13.24 -1.07 -23.97
CA TYR A 21 13.50 -0.23 -22.79
C TYR A 21 13.08 1.21 -23.06
N GLU A 22 12.24 1.77 -22.19
CA GLU A 22 11.94 3.19 -22.16
C GLU A 22 13.07 3.93 -21.44
N LEU A 23 13.68 4.89 -22.13
CA LEU A 23 14.80 5.68 -21.62
C LEU A 23 14.33 7.06 -21.18
N PRO A 24 15.03 7.68 -20.18
CA PRO A 24 14.79 9.07 -19.83
C PRO A 24 14.91 10.00 -21.02
N GLN A 25 13.99 10.97 -21.15
CA GLN A 25 13.96 11.95 -22.24
C GLN A 25 14.55 13.31 -21.82
N PHE A 26 15.08 13.39 -20.61
CA PHE A 26 15.71 14.58 -20.06
C PHE A 26 17.23 14.40 -19.92
N ASP A 27 17.96 15.51 -19.83
CA ASP A 27 19.40 15.51 -19.56
C ASP A 27 19.65 15.18 -18.08
N ILE A 28 20.09 13.93 -17.82
CA ILE A 28 20.37 13.43 -16.47
C ILE A 28 21.43 14.28 -15.75
N LYS A 29 22.47 14.73 -16.47
CA LYS A 29 23.56 15.53 -15.89
C LYS A 29 23.06 16.92 -15.48
N ALA A 30 22.25 17.55 -16.32
CA ALA A 30 21.65 18.85 -16.03
C ALA A 30 20.68 18.75 -14.82
N VAL A 31 19.82 17.74 -14.78
CA VAL A 31 18.89 17.52 -13.66
C VAL A 31 19.66 17.29 -12.36
N ARG A 32 20.73 16.49 -12.36
CA ARG A 32 21.59 16.28 -11.19
C ARG A 32 22.21 17.58 -10.70
N LYS A 33 22.79 18.36 -11.60
CA LYS A 33 23.41 19.66 -11.26
C LYS A 33 22.37 20.61 -10.64
N ASN A 34 21.23 20.78 -11.31
CA ASN A 34 20.17 21.67 -10.85
C ASN A 34 19.64 21.26 -9.47
N THR A 35 19.50 19.94 -9.22
CA THR A 35 19.05 19.41 -7.93
C THR A 35 20.11 19.62 -6.84
N PHE A 36 21.39 19.40 -7.14
CA PHE A 36 22.47 19.62 -6.18
C PHE A 36 22.54 21.08 -5.74
N GLU A 37 22.39 22.02 -6.67
CA GLU A 37 22.41 23.46 -6.39
C GLU A 37 21.15 23.91 -5.65
N ASN A 38 19.98 23.46 -6.11
CA ASN A 38 18.67 23.89 -5.62
C ASN A 38 17.73 22.69 -5.36
N PRO A 39 17.98 21.88 -4.34
CA PRO A 39 17.15 20.73 -4.00
C PRO A 39 15.73 21.17 -3.64
N THR A 40 14.74 20.44 -4.14
CA THR A 40 13.31 20.70 -3.90
C THR A 40 12.63 19.57 -3.15
N TRP A 41 13.17 18.35 -3.22
CA TRP A 41 12.56 17.16 -2.63
C TRP A 41 13.60 16.19 -2.07
N VAL A 42 13.44 15.82 -0.80
CA VAL A 42 14.13 14.70 -0.15
C VAL A 42 13.10 13.63 0.20
N HIS A 43 13.38 12.38 -0.16
CA HIS A 43 12.55 11.24 0.18
C HIS A 43 13.25 10.31 1.17
N PHE A 44 12.58 9.95 2.26
CA PHE A 44 13.08 9.02 3.26
C PHE A 44 12.53 7.61 3.04
N GLY A 45 13.45 6.63 2.90
CA GLY A 45 13.15 5.24 2.59
C GLY A 45 13.50 4.87 1.15
N GLY A 46 14.66 4.24 0.95
CA GLY A 46 15.20 3.87 -0.36
C GLY A 46 14.69 2.52 -0.91
N GLY A 47 13.55 2.03 -0.42
CA GLY A 47 13.02 0.71 -0.76
C GLY A 47 12.41 0.59 -2.16
N ASN A 48 11.88 -0.62 -2.46
CA ASN A 48 11.32 -0.93 -3.78
C ASN A 48 10.14 -0.02 -4.14
N ILE A 49 9.26 0.28 -3.18
CA ILE A 49 8.09 1.13 -3.46
C ILE A 49 8.47 2.55 -3.89
N PHE A 50 9.49 3.14 -3.26
CA PHE A 50 9.98 4.46 -3.66
C PHE A 50 10.48 4.46 -5.11
N ARG A 51 11.36 3.50 -5.47
CA ARG A 51 11.95 3.41 -6.82
C ARG A 51 10.91 3.12 -7.89
N ALA A 52 9.93 2.26 -7.56
CA ALA A 52 8.90 1.83 -8.50
C ALA A 52 7.75 2.83 -8.66
N PHE A 53 7.56 3.76 -7.73
CA PHE A 53 6.38 4.62 -7.75
C PHE A 53 6.71 6.10 -7.58
N PRO A 54 7.05 6.69 -6.42
CA PRO A 54 7.34 8.12 -6.33
C PRO A 54 8.46 8.59 -7.27
N ALA A 55 9.57 7.83 -7.35
CA ALA A 55 10.66 8.15 -8.25
C ALA A 55 10.28 8.00 -9.73
N ALA A 56 9.46 7.00 -10.07
CA ALA A 56 8.96 6.80 -11.43
C ALA A 56 8.00 7.92 -11.85
N ILE A 57 7.10 8.37 -10.97
CA ILE A 57 6.24 9.53 -11.20
C ILE A 57 7.06 10.78 -11.50
N LEU A 58 8.11 11.04 -10.72
CA LEU A 58 8.99 12.18 -10.97
C LEU A 58 9.75 12.03 -12.29
N ASN A 59 10.17 10.82 -12.64
CA ASN A 59 10.81 10.54 -13.93
C ASN A 59 9.88 10.89 -15.11
N ASP A 60 8.60 10.56 -15.00
CA ASP A 60 7.59 10.92 -15.99
C ASP A 60 7.35 12.43 -16.04
N ALA A 61 7.33 13.11 -14.90
CA ALA A 61 7.25 14.57 -14.84
C ALA A 61 8.47 15.25 -15.51
N LEU A 62 9.68 14.74 -15.28
CA LEU A 62 10.90 15.22 -15.93
C LEU A 62 10.87 14.99 -17.45
N ASN A 63 10.35 13.86 -17.92
CA ASN A 63 10.19 13.54 -19.34
C ASN A 63 9.29 14.56 -20.09
N THR A 64 8.44 15.29 -19.39
CA THR A 64 7.62 16.36 -20.00
C THR A 64 8.45 17.59 -20.41
N GLY A 65 9.68 17.73 -19.92
CA GLY A 65 10.52 18.92 -20.10
C GLY A 65 10.05 20.17 -19.33
N LYS A 66 9.01 20.06 -18.52
CA LYS A 66 8.43 21.17 -17.73
C LYS A 66 9.04 21.30 -16.32
N TYR A 67 9.88 20.37 -15.95
CA TYR A 67 10.57 20.33 -14.67
C TYR A 67 12.01 19.84 -14.86
N ASP A 68 12.93 20.30 -14.00
CA ASP A 68 14.37 20.11 -14.19
C ASP A 68 15.12 19.71 -12.90
N ARG A 69 14.40 19.27 -11.86
CA ARG A 69 14.99 18.82 -10.59
C ARG A 69 14.53 17.43 -10.24
N GLY A 70 15.48 16.60 -9.82
CA GLY A 70 15.21 15.25 -9.36
C GLY A 70 14.90 15.20 -7.87
N VAL A 71 14.90 13.98 -7.32
CA VAL A 71 14.72 13.68 -5.90
C VAL A 71 16.03 13.19 -5.29
N ILE A 72 16.24 13.55 -4.04
CA ILE A 72 17.33 13.04 -3.19
C ILE A 72 16.72 11.98 -2.29
N VAL A 73 17.22 10.75 -2.33
CA VAL A 73 16.78 9.69 -1.41
C VAL A 73 17.67 9.63 -0.19
N ALA A 74 17.07 9.44 0.97
CA ALA A 74 17.76 9.33 2.26
C ALA A 74 17.29 8.05 2.97
N GLU A 75 18.22 7.16 3.35
CA GLU A 75 17.88 5.92 4.07
C GLU A 75 18.16 6.10 5.55
N THR A 76 17.17 5.75 6.40
CA THR A 76 17.22 5.97 7.86
C THR A 76 17.49 4.71 8.66
N PHE A 77 17.35 3.53 8.05
CA PHE A 77 17.35 2.25 8.75
C PHE A 77 18.37 1.27 8.18
N ASP A 78 18.25 0.94 6.89
CA ASP A 78 19.11 -0.04 6.22
C ASP A 78 20.07 0.66 5.25
N TYR A 79 21.14 1.19 5.78
CA TYR A 79 22.11 1.99 5.03
C TYR A 79 22.81 1.22 3.91
N GLU A 80 22.86 -0.12 3.99
CA GLU A 80 23.43 -0.95 2.92
C GLU A 80 22.64 -0.84 1.62
N VAL A 81 21.37 -0.46 1.68
CA VAL A 81 20.57 -0.20 0.48
C VAL A 81 21.21 0.90 -0.37
N ILE A 82 21.75 1.95 0.25
CA ILE A 82 22.46 3.02 -0.48
C ILE A 82 23.73 2.46 -1.15
N ASP A 83 24.53 1.71 -0.39
CA ASP A 83 25.82 1.17 -0.89
C ASP A 83 25.64 0.12 -1.98
N LYS A 84 24.58 -0.70 -1.89
CA LYS A 84 24.38 -1.87 -2.75
C LYS A 84 23.40 -1.65 -3.88
N ALA A 85 22.35 -0.85 -3.69
CA ALA A 85 21.26 -0.70 -4.67
C ALA A 85 21.22 0.66 -5.39
N TYR A 86 21.97 1.66 -4.93
CA TYR A 86 22.04 2.99 -5.55
C TYR A 86 23.42 3.34 -6.07
N THR A 87 24.43 3.37 -5.21
CA THR A 87 25.78 3.84 -5.54
C THR A 87 26.40 3.10 -6.72
N PRO A 88 26.39 1.75 -6.81
CA PRO A 88 27.02 1.01 -7.89
C PRO A 88 26.36 1.27 -9.25
N TYR A 89 25.08 1.68 -9.25
CA TYR A 89 24.28 1.91 -10.46
C TYR A 89 24.12 3.41 -10.76
N GLY A 90 24.91 4.27 -10.13
CA GLY A 90 24.83 5.71 -10.31
C GLY A 90 23.46 6.28 -9.98
N ASN A 91 22.77 5.75 -8.97
CA ASN A 91 21.42 6.09 -8.54
C ASN A 91 20.33 5.84 -9.61
N LEU A 92 20.64 5.13 -10.69
CA LEU A 92 19.66 4.67 -11.66
C LEU A 92 19.02 3.36 -11.20
N SER A 93 17.81 3.10 -11.65
CA SER A 93 17.15 1.80 -11.46
C SER A 93 16.29 1.45 -12.69
N LEU A 94 15.97 0.17 -12.83
CA LEU A 94 15.05 -0.29 -13.86
C LEU A 94 13.70 -0.62 -13.23
N LEU A 95 12.65 0.10 -13.61
CA LEU A 95 11.27 -0.30 -13.30
C LEU A 95 10.80 -1.35 -14.30
N VAL A 96 10.36 -2.49 -13.78
CA VAL A 96 9.73 -3.56 -14.56
C VAL A 96 8.25 -3.61 -14.18
N SER A 97 7.40 -3.09 -15.07
CA SER A 97 5.95 -3.13 -14.89
C SER A 97 5.42 -4.48 -15.35
N LEU A 98 4.82 -5.21 -14.41
CA LEU A 98 4.28 -6.56 -14.60
C LEU A 98 2.84 -6.45 -15.08
N GLN A 99 2.59 -6.81 -16.33
CA GLN A 99 1.30 -6.69 -16.98
C GLN A 99 0.40 -7.90 -16.69
N SER A 100 -0.89 -7.66 -16.58
CA SER A 100 -1.91 -8.72 -16.45
C SER A 100 -1.94 -9.70 -17.64
N SER A 101 -1.46 -9.26 -18.80
CA SER A 101 -1.25 -10.11 -19.99
C SER A 101 -0.12 -11.13 -19.84
N GLY A 102 0.71 -11.04 -18.77
CA GLY A 102 1.91 -11.86 -18.60
C GLY A 102 3.15 -11.30 -19.32
N THR A 103 3.08 -10.12 -19.93
CA THR A 103 4.21 -9.37 -20.48
C THR A 103 4.82 -8.43 -19.46
N ILE A 104 5.98 -7.86 -19.77
CA ILE A 104 6.64 -6.84 -18.95
C ILE A 104 6.95 -5.59 -19.75
N GLU A 105 6.85 -4.43 -19.12
CA GLU A 105 7.37 -3.18 -19.63
C GLU A 105 8.60 -2.77 -18.82
N LYS A 106 9.58 -2.14 -19.47
CA LYS A 106 10.89 -1.84 -18.89
C LYS A 106 11.17 -0.36 -19.04
N LYS A 107 11.24 0.37 -17.92
CA LYS A 107 11.48 1.82 -17.87
C LYS A 107 12.69 2.12 -17.00
N VAL A 108 13.67 2.84 -17.54
CA VAL A 108 14.80 3.35 -16.76
C VAL A 108 14.37 4.56 -15.95
N ILE A 109 14.64 4.52 -14.66
CA ILE A 109 14.37 5.60 -13.70
C ILE A 109 15.69 6.31 -13.40
N ALA A 110 15.75 7.59 -13.74
CA ALA A 110 16.92 8.45 -13.57
C ALA A 110 16.60 9.73 -12.75
N SER A 111 15.42 9.81 -12.17
CA SER A 111 14.97 10.94 -11.36
C SER A 111 15.68 11.05 -10.00
N VAL A 112 16.32 9.96 -9.51
CA VAL A 112 17.09 9.98 -8.25
C VAL A 112 18.48 10.54 -8.52
N THR A 113 18.79 11.69 -7.94
CA THR A 113 20.04 12.41 -8.21
C THR A 113 21.12 12.17 -7.18
N GLU A 114 20.75 12.04 -5.91
CA GLU A 114 21.64 11.71 -4.80
C GLU A 114 21.00 10.62 -3.94
N ALA A 115 21.82 9.77 -3.31
CA ALA A 115 21.39 8.75 -2.37
C ALA A 115 22.26 8.83 -1.12
N LEU A 116 21.64 9.11 0.04
CA LEU A 116 22.33 9.51 1.26
C LEU A 116 21.94 8.62 2.44
N LYS A 117 22.89 8.39 3.36
CA LYS A 117 22.64 7.71 4.63
C LYS A 117 22.21 8.74 5.67
N ALA A 118 20.99 8.68 6.12
CA ALA A 118 20.40 9.65 7.06
C ALA A 118 20.69 9.27 8.51
N ASP A 119 21.96 9.42 8.91
CA ASP A 119 22.39 9.25 10.30
C ASP A 119 23.63 10.11 10.58
N PRO A 120 23.72 10.78 11.76
CA PRO A 120 24.86 11.61 12.15
C PRO A 120 26.23 10.92 12.13
N GLN A 121 26.28 9.58 12.18
CA GLN A 121 27.54 8.82 12.09
C GLN A 121 28.16 8.84 10.68
N PHE A 122 27.41 9.21 9.64
CA PHE A 122 27.88 9.27 8.25
C PHE A 122 28.13 10.71 7.80
N ALA A 123 29.09 10.88 6.90
CA ALA A 123 29.40 12.19 6.30
C ALA A 123 28.20 12.79 5.54
N ASP A 124 27.31 11.95 5.04
CA ASP A 124 26.09 12.34 4.31
C ASP A 124 25.14 13.19 5.15
N TRP A 125 25.20 13.07 6.51
CA TRP A 125 24.39 13.88 7.41
C TRP A 125 24.63 15.38 7.23
N LYS A 126 25.89 15.76 7.00
CA LYS A 126 26.19 17.17 6.71
C LYS A 126 25.49 17.64 5.44
N ARG A 127 25.50 16.83 4.38
CA ARG A 127 24.79 17.15 3.14
C ARG A 127 23.29 17.31 3.37
N LEU A 128 22.66 16.41 4.14
CA LEU A 128 21.25 16.52 4.52
C LEU A 128 20.97 17.79 5.30
N THR A 129 21.82 18.15 6.28
CA THR A 129 21.71 19.40 7.03
C THR A 129 21.77 20.60 6.08
N ASP A 130 22.75 20.64 5.17
CA ASP A 130 22.90 21.71 4.20
C ASP A 130 21.65 21.83 3.29
N ILE A 131 21.05 20.72 2.87
CA ILE A 131 19.81 20.68 2.09
C ILE A 131 18.64 21.26 2.89
N PHE A 132 18.49 20.86 4.16
CA PHE A 132 17.39 21.34 5.00
C PHE A 132 17.49 22.85 5.31
N CYS A 133 18.68 23.41 5.27
CA CYS A 133 18.90 24.85 5.41
C CYS A 133 18.60 25.65 4.13
N LYS A 134 18.33 25.00 2.98
CA LYS A 134 18.05 25.72 1.72
C LYS A 134 16.60 26.15 1.60
N PRO A 135 16.34 27.41 1.21
CA PRO A 135 14.96 27.88 0.93
C PRO A 135 14.28 27.13 -0.22
N SER A 136 15.06 26.54 -1.16
CA SER A 136 14.55 25.82 -2.31
C SER A 136 13.86 24.48 -1.93
N LEU A 137 14.16 23.91 -0.76
CA LEU A 137 13.54 22.67 -0.33
C LEU A 137 12.05 22.87 -0.05
N GLN A 138 11.20 22.20 -0.81
CA GLN A 138 9.75 22.35 -0.82
C GLN A 138 9.08 21.25 -0.02
N MET A 139 9.58 20.01 -0.13
CA MET A 139 8.93 18.82 0.40
C MET A 139 9.95 17.80 0.90
N ILE A 140 9.63 17.16 2.01
CA ILE A 140 10.20 15.86 2.35
C ILE A 140 9.08 14.82 2.35
N SER A 141 9.41 13.55 2.01
CA SER A 141 8.40 12.51 1.97
C SER A 141 8.95 11.16 2.46
N PHE A 142 8.03 10.20 2.70
CA PHE A 142 8.35 8.93 3.35
C PHE A 142 7.72 7.74 2.66
N THR A 143 8.49 6.66 2.52
CA THR A 143 8.02 5.29 2.37
C THR A 143 8.83 4.38 3.30
N ILE A 144 8.52 4.41 4.59
CA ILE A 144 9.24 3.75 5.68
C ILE A 144 8.42 2.65 6.36
N THR A 145 7.27 2.31 5.81
CA THR A 145 6.24 1.42 6.36
C THR A 145 5.63 1.92 7.67
N GLU A 146 4.50 1.34 8.06
CA GLU A 146 3.81 1.77 9.30
C GLU A 146 4.68 1.66 10.55
N LYS A 147 5.58 0.67 10.60
CA LYS A 147 6.52 0.50 11.71
C LYS A 147 7.56 1.64 11.80
N GLY A 148 7.89 2.26 10.69
CA GLY A 148 8.85 3.38 10.63
C GLY A 148 8.33 4.67 11.29
N TYR A 149 7.03 4.77 11.54
CA TYR A 149 6.43 5.90 12.29
C TYR A 149 6.43 5.68 13.81
N SER A 150 6.92 4.54 14.29
CA SER A 150 7.00 4.24 15.72
C SER A 150 8.06 5.10 16.41
N TYR A 151 7.81 5.43 17.66
CA TYR A 151 8.74 6.02 18.60
C TYR A 151 8.47 5.46 20.01
N ASN A 152 9.44 5.53 20.90
CA ASN A 152 9.30 5.07 22.28
C ASN A 152 10.07 5.97 23.25
N GLU A 153 9.82 5.81 24.55
CA GLU A 153 10.46 6.61 25.59
C GLU A 153 11.99 6.50 25.57
N ASP A 154 12.54 5.34 25.27
CA ASP A 154 13.98 5.13 25.25
C ASP A 154 14.64 5.95 24.13
N ASP A 155 14.01 6.04 22.95
CA ASP A 155 14.55 6.84 21.86
C ASP A 155 14.29 8.34 22.06
N LEU A 156 13.14 8.73 22.61
CA LEU A 156 12.86 10.10 23.01
C LEU A 156 13.90 10.62 24.04
N ALA A 157 14.30 9.77 24.99
CA ALA A 157 15.28 10.09 26.03
C ALA A 157 16.72 10.24 25.49
N ARG A 158 17.02 9.82 24.25
CA ARG A 158 18.33 10.02 23.62
C ARG A 158 18.61 11.47 23.23
N GLY A 159 17.63 12.35 23.36
CA GLY A 159 17.75 13.75 22.99
C GLY A 159 18.02 13.91 21.49
N MET A 160 19.02 14.75 21.16
CA MET A 160 19.37 15.10 19.78
C MET A 160 20.10 13.99 18.99
N THR A 161 20.18 12.76 19.54
CA THR A 161 20.79 11.59 18.88
C THR A 161 19.82 10.41 18.75
N PRO A 162 18.62 10.62 18.16
CA PRO A 162 17.62 9.58 18.02
C PRO A 162 18.07 8.51 17.01
N VAL A 163 17.54 7.30 17.17
CA VAL A 163 17.80 6.18 16.26
C VAL A 163 16.68 6.02 15.23
N PHE A 164 15.42 6.32 15.62
CA PHE A 164 14.28 6.16 14.74
C PHE A 164 14.17 7.29 13.71
N ALA A 165 13.54 6.95 12.58
CA ALA A 165 13.44 7.83 11.42
C ALA A 165 12.86 9.21 11.74
N LEU A 166 11.72 9.26 12.48
CA LEU A 166 11.06 10.53 12.79
C LEU A 166 11.88 11.40 13.73
N GLY A 167 12.66 10.81 14.65
CA GLY A 167 13.60 11.58 15.48
C GLY A 167 14.70 12.22 14.64
N LYS A 168 15.32 11.48 13.72
CA LYS A 168 16.33 12.01 12.79
C LYS A 168 15.78 13.13 11.93
N VAL A 169 14.56 12.95 11.41
CA VAL A 169 13.88 13.99 10.64
C VAL A 169 13.59 15.22 11.50
N THR A 170 13.15 15.03 12.75
CA THR A 170 12.93 16.15 13.68
C THR A 170 14.21 16.93 13.96
N ALA A 171 15.37 16.26 14.06
CA ALA A 171 16.67 16.90 14.17
C ALA A 171 17.00 17.75 12.92
N LEU A 172 16.74 17.25 11.72
CA LEU A 172 16.90 18.03 10.48
C LEU A 172 15.92 19.20 10.39
N LEU A 173 14.68 19.04 10.87
CA LEU A 173 13.71 20.14 10.96
C LEU A 173 14.16 21.22 11.95
N TYR A 174 14.88 20.85 13.01
CA TYR A 174 15.49 21.82 13.92
C TYR A 174 16.59 22.63 13.23
N GLU A 175 17.41 22.00 12.37
CA GLU A 175 18.39 22.75 11.55
C GLU A 175 17.66 23.75 10.61
N ARG A 176 16.55 23.34 10.00
CA ARG A 176 15.72 24.22 9.16
C ARG A 176 15.12 25.38 9.95
N TYR A 177 14.67 25.14 11.18
CA TYR A 177 14.20 26.19 12.09
C TYR A 177 15.31 27.21 12.36
N LYS A 178 16.53 26.75 12.69
CA LYS A 178 17.68 27.64 12.92
C LYS A 178 18.08 28.43 11.68
N ALA A 179 17.90 27.87 10.50
CA ALA A 179 18.18 28.52 9.21
C ALA A 179 17.19 29.65 8.85
N GLY A 180 16.24 29.98 9.72
CA GLY A 180 15.31 31.10 9.52
C GLY A 180 13.82 30.70 9.50
N ARG A 181 13.46 29.59 10.14
CA ARG A 181 12.07 29.10 10.21
C ARG A 181 11.47 28.91 8.81
N LEU A 182 12.25 28.31 7.90
CA LEU A 182 11.87 28.13 6.50
C LEU A 182 10.69 27.15 6.37
N PRO A 183 9.68 27.46 5.52
CA PRO A 183 8.51 26.60 5.36
C PRO A 183 8.84 25.29 4.66
N LEU A 184 8.14 24.19 5.00
CA LEU A 184 8.35 22.86 4.43
C LEU A 184 7.09 22.01 4.55
N THR A 185 6.85 21.16 3.58
CA THR A 185 5.83 20.11 3.63
C THR A 185 6.45 18.76 3.99
N VAL A 186 5.85 18.06 4.94
CA VAL A 186 6.27 16.75 5.47
C VAL A 186 5.23 15.71 5.09
N GLN A 187 5.46 15.01 3.98
CA GLN A 187 4.47 14.19 3.27
C GLN A 187 4.70 12.70 3.51
N SER A 188 3.75 11.98 4.13
CA SER A 188 3.76 10.52 4.06
C SER A 188 3.28 10.05 2.68
N MET A 189 3.91 8.99 2.17
CA MET A 189 3.50 8.24 0.98
C MET A 189 3.41 6.73 1.30
N ASP A 190 3.13 6.39 2.56
CA ASP A 190 2.91 5.01 3.00
C ASP A 190 1.42 4.65 3.01
N ASN A 191 1.14 3.37 2.74
CA ASN A 191 -0.22 2.83 2.71
C ASN A 191 -0.71 2.52 4.14
N CYS A 192 -0.96 3.57 4.89
CA CYS A 192 -1.60 3.49 6.21
C CYS A 192 -2.58 4.64 6.39
N SER A 193 -3.66 4.36 7.13
CA SER A 193 -4.75 5.31 7.34
C SER A 193 -4.26 6.58 8.02
N HIS A 194 -4.73 7.73 7.52
CA HIS A 194 -4.43 9.07 8.05
C HIS A 194 -2.92 9.28 8.25
N ASN A 195 -2.14 8.87 7.26
CA ASN A 195 -0.69 8.76 7.34
C ASN A 195 0.02 10.07 7.71
N GLY A 196 -0.49 11.22 7.28
CA GLY A 196 0.04 12.53 7.68
C GLY A 196 -0.04 12.77 9.18
N ASN A 197 -1.10 12.31 9.86
CA ASN A 197 -1.24 12.43 11.31
C ASN A 197 -0.19 11.58 12.05
N LYS A 198 0.18 10.41 11.51
CA LYS A 198 1.21 9.56 12.13
C LYS A 198 2.59 10.23 12.09
N VAL A 199 2.93 10.83 10.95
CA VAL A 199 4.17 11.63 10.84
C VAL A 199 4.15 12.80 11.82
N GLN A 200 3.07 13.57 11.82
CA GLN A 200 2.89 14.74 12.68
C GLN A 200 3.05 14.37 14.16
N ALA A 201 2.36 13.32 14.60
CA ALA A 201 2.42 12.86 15.99
C ALA A 201 3.85 12.49 16.42
N GLY A 202 4.58 11.76 15.58
CA GLY A 202 5.96 11.41 15.87
C GLY A 202 6.90 12.61 15.92
N VAL A 203 6.84 13.50 14.93
CA VAL A 203 7.65 14.74 14.91
C VAL A 203 7.37 15.60 16.15
N PHE A 204 6.09 15.76 16.52
CA PHE A 204 5.72 16.53 17.70
C PHE A 204 6.21 15.87 18.99
N ALA A 205 6.11 14.54 19.12
CA ALA A 205 6.58 13.82 20.30
C ALA A 205 8.07 14.09 20.59
N TYR A 206 8.93 14.03 19.54
CA TYR A 206 10.34 14.37 19.68
C TYR A 206 10.55 15.84 20.03
N ALA A 207 9.93 16.76 19.32
CA ALA A 207 10.13 18.18 19.52
C ALA A 207 9.67 18.65 20.92
N GLU A 208 8.49 18.19 21.37
CA GLU A 208 7.95 18.50 22.70
C GLU A 208 8.81 17.90 23.81
N ARG A 209 9.32 16.67 23.63
CA ARG A 209 10.22 16.06 24.58
C ARG A 209 11.53 16.86 24.68
N TRP A 210 12.12 17.22 23.56
CA TRP A 210 13.38 18.01 23.54
C TRP A 210 13.20 19.41 24.12
N ALA A 211 12.06 20.05 23.92
CA ALA A 211 11.73 21.33 24.54
C ALA A 211 11.59 21.20 26.07
N LYS A 212 10.87 20.16 26.53
CA LYS A 212 10.74 19.84 27.96
C LYS A 212 12.09 19.57 28.63
N ASP A 213 12.99 18.90 27.93
CA ASP A 213 14.33 18.55 28.42
C ASP A 213 15.32 19.75 28.25
N GLY A 214 14.88 20.90 27.73
CA GLY A 214 15.69 22.10 27.53
C GLY A 214 16.72 22.03 26.40
N LEU A 215 16.58 21.05 25.49
CA LEU A 215 17.49 20.83 24.35
C LEU A 215 17.19 21.73 23.16
N VAL A 216 15.94 22.13 23.00
CA VAL A 216 15.46 23.05 21.97
C VAL A 216 14.53 24.10 22.59
N PRO A 217 14.41 25.30 22.00
CA PRO A 217 13.47 26.31 22.49
C PRO A 217 12.03 25.94 22.19
N GLN A 218 11.06 26.42 22.99
CA GLN A 218 9.62 26.21 22.77
C GLN A 218 9.17 26.73 21.39
N GLU A 219 9.76 27.78 20.89
CA GLU A 219 9.50 28.37 19.59
C GLU A 219 9.78 27.43 18.42
N PHE A 220 10.58 26.38 18.62
CA PHE A 220 10.72 25.32 17.63
C PHE A 220 9.47 24.44 17.56
N VAL A 221 8.88 24.10 18.70
CA VAL A 221 7.59 23.37 18.75
C VAL A 221 6.50 24.22 18.11
N ASP A 222 6.46 25.52 18.42
CA ASP A 222 5.48 26.44 17.87
C ASP A 222 5.62 26.57 16.34
N TYR A 223 6.86 26.60 15.82
CA TYR A 223 7.15 26.57 14.38
C TYR A 223 6.63 25.30 13.71
N LEU A 224 6.79 24.13 14.35
CA LEU A 224 6.29 22.86 13.81
C LEU A 224 4.76 22.78 13.80
N LYS A 225 4.09 23.48 14.72
CA LYS A 225 2.63 23.56 14.83
C LYS A 225 2.01 24.67 13.98
N ASP A 226 2.81 25.59 13.47
CA ASP A 226 2.36 26.66 12.57
C ASP A 226 2.16 26.11 11.15
N GLU A 227 0.91 25.85 10.76
CA GLU A 227 0.55 25.35 9.43
C GLU A 227 0.92 26.29 8.28
N SER A 228 1.25 27.55 8.54
CA SER A 228 1.85 28.45 7.55
C SER A 228 3.32 28.16 7.29
N LYS A 229 3.95 27.32 8.10
CA LYS A 229 5.35 26.92 8.04
C LYS A 229 5.50 25.44 7.74
N ILE A 230 4.91 24.57 8.55
CA ILE A 230 5.05 23.12 8.40
C ILE A 230 3.67 22.49 8.23
N THR A 231 3.52 21.73 7.15
CA THR A 231 2.30 21.00 6.87
C THR A 231 2.54 19.49 6.83
N PHE A 232 1.51 18.72 7.17
CA PHE A 232 1.52 17.26 7.17
C PHE A 232 0.33 16.73 6.35
N PRO A 233 0.39 16.86 5.01
CA PRO A 233 -0.70 16.43 4.14
C PRO A 233 -0.94 14.92 4.23
N TRP A 234 -2.19 14.52 4.03
CA TRP A 234 -2.56 13.12 3.89
C TRP A 234 -2.33 12.64 2.46
N SER A 235 -2.09 11.36 2.31
CA SER A 235 -2.12 10.72 0.99
C SER A 235 -2.78 9.36 1.05
N MET A 236 -3.37 8.96 -0.06
CA MET A 236 -3.75 7.58 -0.34
C MET A 236 -2.84 7.05 -1.45
N ILE A 237 -2.12 6.00 -1.16
CA ILE A 237 -1.23 5.32 -2.08
C ILE A 237 -1.76 3.91 -2.34
N ASP A 238 -1.71 3.47 -3.59
CA ASP A 238 -2.08 2.11 -3.98
C ASP A 238 -1.22 1.64 -5.15
N LYS A 239 -0.23 0.82 -4.85
CA LYS A 239 0.64 0.11 -5.78
C LYS A 239 1.30 -1.07 -5.10
N ILE A 240 1.35 -2.20 -5.78
CA ILE A 240 2.04 -3.40 -5.30
C ILE A 240 3.41 -3.49 -5.98
N THR A 241 4.44 -3.70 -5.17
CA THR A 241 5.83 -3.91 -5.62
C THR A 241 6.32 -5.27 -5.11
N PRO A 242 6.11 -6.34 -5.88
CA PRO A 242 6.57 -7.66 -5.50
C PRO A 242 8.10 -7.71 -5.40
N ARG A 243 8.61 -8.64 -4.61
CA ARG A 243 10.05 -8.92 -4.58
C ARG A 243 10.59 -9.24 -5.98
N PRO A 244 11.88 -9.00 -6.24
CA PRO A 244 12.53 -9.48 -7.46
C PRO A 244 12.22 -10.96 -7.69
N HIS A 245 11.91 -11.32 -8.95
CA HIS A 245 11.39 -12.63 -9.32
C HIS A 245 12.28 -13.29 -10.40
N GLU A 246 12.60 -14.58 -10.26
CA GLU A 246 13.48 -15.31 -11.18
C GLU A 246 13.06 -15.22 -12.65
N LYS A 247 11.76 -15.31 -12.94
CA LYS A 247 11.25 -15.19 -14.31
C LYS A 247 11.58 -13.81 -14.92
N VAL A 248 11.47 -12.74 -14.11
CA VAL A 248 11.82 -11.38 -14.55
C VAL A 248 13.33 -11.27 -14.77
N LYS A 249 14.15 -11.76 -13.82
CA LYS A 249 15.61 -11.81 -13.96
C LYS A 249 16.03 -12.53 -15.25
N ALA A 250 15.43 -13.68 -15.54
CA ALA A 250 15.73 -14.45 -16.74
C ALA A 250 15.36 -13.69 -18.04
N LEU A 251 14.22 -12.98 -18.06
CA LEU A 251 13.81 -12.15 -19.20
C LEU A 251 14.78 -11.00 -19.43
N LEU A 252 15.21 -10.30 -18.38
CA LEU A 252 16.19 -9.21 -18.46
C LEU A 252 17.57 -9.72 -18.93
N ALA A 253 18.02 -10.86 -18.42
CA ALA A 253 19.27 -11.49 -18.84
C ALA A 253 19.23 -11.88 -20.32
N ALA A 254 18.10 -12.40 -20.82
CA ALA A 254 17.93 -12.75 -22.24
C ALA A 254 18.00 -11.50 -23.16
N ASP A 255 17.62 -10.33 -22.67
CA ASP A 255 17.81 -9.06 -23.36
C ASP A 255 19.27 -8.58 -23.36
N GLY A 256 20.14 -9.17 -22.53
CA GLY A 256 21.51 -8.72 -22.31
C GLY A 256 21.64 -7.63 -21.25
N PHE A 257 20.63 -7.45 -20.39
CA PHE A 257 20.71 -6.56 -19.23
C PHE A 257 21.54 -7.22 -18.13
N GLU A 258 22.67 -6.62 -17.78
CA GLU A 258 23.68 -7.22 -16.89
C GLU A 258 23.44 -6.89 -15.41
N ASP A 259 22.80 -5.76 -15.12
CA ASP A 259 22.50 -5.30 -13.74
C ASP A 259 21.25 -6.00 -13.18
N ASN A 260 21.27 -7.33 -13.07
CA ASN A 260 20.11 -8.14 -12.72
C ASN A 260 20.31 -9.04 -11.49
N ASP A 261 21.41 -8.90 -10.76
CA ASP A 261 21.66 -9.68 -9.55
C ASP A 261 20.80 -9.23 -8.37
N TYR A 262 20.40 -10.22 -7.56
CA TYR A 262 19.71 -9.92 -6.32
C TYR A 262 20.65 -9.35 -5.28
N ILE A 263 20.10 -8.47 -4.48
CA ILE A 263 20.79 -7.79 -3.38
C ILE A 263 20.05 -8.16 -2.10
N GLU A 264 20.77 -8.76 -1.16
CA GLU A 264 20.32 -8.96 0.20
C GLU A 264 21.26 -8.19 1.14
N THR A 265 20.65 -7.43 2.05
CA THR A 265 21.40 -6.70 3.08
C THR A 265 21.50 -7.51 4.36
N THR A 266 22.37 -7.12 5.27
CA THR A 266 22.48 -7.73 6.61
C THR A 266 21.20 -7.56 7.45
N ARG A 267 20.35 -6.60 7.10
CA ARG A 267 19.03 -6.38 7.71
C ARG A 267 17.89 -7.10 6.97
N HIS A 268 18.25 -8.03 6.06
CA HIS A 268 17.30 -8.81 5.27
C HIS A 268 16.38 -8.00 4.35
N THR A 269 16.83 -6.82 3.91
CA THR A 269 16.18 -6.13 2.79
C THR A 269 16.54 -6.90 1.50
N PHE A 270 15.51 -7.35 0.78
CA PHE A 270 15.67 -8.05 -0.48
C PHE A 270 15.27 -7.14 -1.65
N THR A 271 16.22 -6.87 -2.53
CA THR A 271 16.06 -5.95 -3.65
C THR A 271 16.94 -6.34 -4.85
N ALA A 272 16.99 -5.52 -5.89
CA ALA A 272 17.83 -5.67 -7.07
C ALA A 272 18.05 -4.30 -7.73
N PRO A 273 18.94 -4.14 -8.71
CA PRO A 273 19.02 -2.92 -9.53
C PRO A 273 17.75 -2.66 -10.34
N PHE A 274 16.92 -3.67 -10.53
CA PHE A 274 15.58 -3.55 -11.06
C PHE A 274 14.54 -3.69 -9.94
N VAL A 275 13.37 -3.11 -10.13
CA VAL A 275 12.24 -3.20 -9.20
C VAL A 275 10.98 -3.60 -9.95
N ASN A 276 10.29 -4.60 -9.42
CA ASN A 276 9.02 -5.07 -9.96
C ASN A 276 7.87 -4.22 -9.42
N ALA A 277 6.91 -3.90 -10.26
CA ALA A 277 5.66 -3.28 -9.85
C ALA A 277 4.50 -3.77 -10.72
N GLU A 278 3.29 -3.79 -10.18
CA GLU A 278 2.09 -3.95 -11.00
C GLU A 278 1.86 -2.75 -11.93
N GLU A 279 1.04 -2.94 -12.97
CA GLU A 279 0.66 -1.85 -13.88
C GLU A 279 -0.24 -0.80 -13.22
N THR A 280 -1.11 -1.21 -12.29
CA THR A 280 -2.07 -0.34 -11.61
C THR A 280 -1.37 0.53 -10.56
N GLN A 281 -1.72 1.83 -10.54
CA GLN A 281 -1.19 2.75 -9.54
C GLN A 281 -2.14 3.91 -9.28
N TYR A 282 -2.24 4.30 -8.00
CA TYR A 282 -2.96 5.49 -7.57
C TYR A 282 -2.17 6.21 -6.47
N LEU A 283 -1.96 7.51 -6.64
CA LEU A 283 -1.44 8.40 -5.61
C LEU A 283 -2.31 9.64 -5.57
N VAL A 284 -3.09 9.76 -4.51
CA VAL A 284 -3.96 10.91 -4.24
C VAL A 284 -3.42 11.62 -3.02
N VAL A 285 -3.17 12.91 -3.13
CA VAL A 285 -2.45 13.71 -2.12
C VAL A 285 -3.24 14.96 -1.80
N GLU A 286 -3.29 15.31 -0.52
CA GLU A 286 -3.81 16.59 -0.06
C GLU A 286 -2.92 17.73 -0.56
N ASP A 287 -3.48 18.69 -1.29
CA ASP A 287 -2.75 19.84 -1.84
C ASP A 287 -2.61 20.96 -0.77
N HIS A 288 -1.80 20.67 0.26
CA HIS A 288 -1.52 21.59 1.36
C HIS A 288 -0.02 21.83 1.51
N TYR A 289 0.54 22.70 0.67
CA TYR A 289 1.98 22.99 0.56
C TYR A 289 2.25 24.46 0.87
N THR A 290 3.25 24.72 1.71
CA THR A 290 3.61 26.08 2.18
C THR A 290 4.77 26.71 1.41
N ASN A 291 5.55 25.93 0.65
CA ASN A 291 6.74 26.39 -0.08
C ASN A 291 6.73 25.93 -1.56
N GLY A 292 5.54 25.76 -2.14
CA GLY A 292 5.39 25.09 -3.43
C GLY A 292 5.65 23.59 -3.34
N ARG A 293 5.54 22.88 -4.46
CA ARG A 293 5.76 21.43 -4.54
C ARG A 293 6.38 21.03 -5.89
N PRO A 294 7.09 19.89 -5.95
CA PRO A 294 7.42 19.28 -7.23
C PRO A 294 6.13 18.98 -8.02
N PRO A 295 6.11 19.19 -9.35
CA PRO A 295 4.90 19.03 -10.16
C PRO A 295 4.62 17.55 -10.48
N LEU A 296 4.33 16.74 -9.46
CA LEU A 296 4.11 15.30 -9.60
C LEU A 296 2.78 14.97 -10.31
N ASP A 297 1.87 15.95 -10.42
CA ASP A 297 0.69 15.88 -11.28
C ASP A 297 1.05 15.65 -12.76
N LEU A 298 2.18 16.13 -13.22
CA LEU A 298 2.70 15.81 -14.56
C LEU A 298 3.04 14.31 -14.74
N GLY A 299 3.26 13.59 -13.65
CA GLY A 299 3.47 12.14 -13.61
C GLY A 299 2.26 11.35 -13.09
N GLY A 300 1.09 12.00 -12.94
CA GLY A 300 -0.18 11.33 -12.63
C GLY A 300 -0.62 11.34 -11.17
N VAL A 301 0.01 12.14 -10.29
CA VAL A 301 -0.49 12.37 -8.93
C VAL A 301 -1.78 13.21 -8.98
N LEU A 302 -2.78 12.80 -8.22
CA LEU A 302 -4.02 13.54 -8.05
C LEU A 302 -3.94 14.38 -6.78
N TYR A 303 -3.86 15.69 -6.93
CA TYR A 303 -3.91 16.64 -5.81
C TYR A 303 -5.33 17.08 -5.53
N THR A 304 -5.73 17.08 -4.26
CA THR A 304 -7.10 17.36 -3.85
C THR A 304 -7.18 17.83 -2.40
N THR A 305 -8.36 17.91 -1.82
CA THR A 305 -8.56 18.24 -0.40
C THR A 305 -8.32 17.00 0.49
N ARG A 306 -8.00 17.23 1.78
CA ARG A 306 -7.91 16.18 2.82
C ARG A 306 -9.16 15.30 2.87
N GLU A 307 -10.34 15.94 2.84
CA GLU A 307 -11.63 15.25 2.84
C GLU A 307 -11.76 14.27 1.65
N THR A 308 -11.29 14.68 0.47
CA THR A 308 -11.32 13.84 -0.72
C THR A 308 -10.33 12.69 -0.63
N VAL A 309 -9.13 12.90 -0.07
CA VAL A 309 -8.17 11.81 0.22
C VAL A 309 -8.81 10.77 1.13
N ASP A 310 -9.49 11.20 2.21
CA ASP A 310 -10.21 10.33 3.14
C ASP A 310 -11.34 9.55 2.44
N LYS A 311 -12.09 10.20 1.55
CA LYS A 311 -13.12 9.54 0.74
C LYS A 311 -12.54 8.48 -0.18
N VAL A 312 -11.37 8.72 -0.80
CA VAL A 312 -10.70 7.73 -1.65
C VAL A 312 -10.27 6.51 -0.82
N GLU A 313 -9.67 6.74 0.35
CA GLU A 313 -9.30 5.67 1.27
C GLU A 313 -10.53 4.88 1.72
N THR A 314 -11.60 5.57 2.12
CA THR A 314 -12.87 4.95 2.52
C THR A 314 -13.46 4.11 1.39
N MET A 315 -13.52 4.63 0.16
CA MET A 315 -13.97 3.90 -1.04
C MET A 315 -13.19 2.60 -1.22
N LYS A 316 -11.86 2.66 -1.16
CA LYS A 316 -10.95 1.51 -1.30
C LYS A 316 -11.19 0.47 -0.21
N VAL A 317 -11.24 0.89 1.05
CA VAL A 317 -11.25 0.01 2.22
C VAL A 317 -12.62 -0.61 2.48
N THR A 318 -13.70 0.14 2.25
CA THR A 318 -15.07 -0.31 2.59
C THR A 318 -15.84 -0.89 1.42
N THR A 319 -15.41 -0.66 0.17
CA THR A 319 -16.22 -1.00 -1.02
C THR A 319 -15.41 -1.63 -2.15
N CYS A 320 -14.42 -0.89 -2.71
CA CYS A 320 -13.93 -1.18 -4.05
C CYS A 320 -12.75 -2.16 -4.12
N LEU A 321 -12.08 -2.46 -3.01
CA LEU A 321 -10.92 -3.36 -3.00
C LEU A 321 -10.96 -4.35 -1.85
N ASN A 322 -10.87 -3.87 -0.60
CA ASN A 322 -10.64 -4.76 0.54
C ASN A 322 -11.78 -5.76 0.81
N PRO A 323 -13.08 -5.39 0.70
CA PRO A 323 -14.18 -6.35 0.84
C PRO A 323 -14.14 -7.44 -0.23
N LEU A 324 -13.82 -7.04 -1.48
CA LEU A 324 -13.76 -7.96 -2.61
C LEU A 324 -12.63 -8.99 -2.43
N HIS A 325 -11.45 -8.55 -1.97
CA HIS A 325 -10.37 -9.44 -1.58
C HIS A 325 -10.78 -10.42 -0.48
N THR A 326 -11.49 -9.96 0.56
CA THR A 326 -11.91 -10.82 1.67
C THR A 326 -12.91 -11.87 1.22
N ALA A 327 -13.91 -11.47 0.44
CA ALA A 327 -14.90 -12.42 -0.09
C ALA A 327 -14.22 -13.51 -0.92
N MET A 328 -13.34 -13.09 -1.81
CA MET A 328 -12.56 -13.99 -2.66
C MET A 328 -11.73 -14.95 -1.81
N ALA A 329 -10.93 -14.44 -0.87
CA ALA A 329 -10.02 -15.25 -0.07
C ALA A 329 -10.72 -16.31 0.79
N ILE A 330 -11.89 -15.99 1.38
CA ILE A 330 -12.68 -16.95 2.16
C ILE A 330 -13.09 -18.13 1.27
N PHE A 331 -13.68 -17.86 0.11
CA PHE A 331 -14.10 -18.91 -0.81
C PHE A 331 -12.93 -19.60 -1.50
N GLY A 332 -11.84 -18.87 -1.78
CA GLY A 332 -10.60 -19.44 -2.32
C GLY A 332 -9.98 -20.49 -1.41
N CYS A 333 -9.87 -20.20 -0.12
CA CYS A 333 -9.41 -21.18 0.88
C CYS A 333 -10.35 -22.39 0.93
N LEU A 334 -11.67 -22.18 0.95
CA LEU A 334 -12.66 -23.25 0.98
C LEU A 334 -12.66 -24.13 -0.27
N LEU A 335 -12.33 -23.56 -1.43
CA LEU A 335 -12.27 -24.26 -2.71
C LEU A 335 -10.86 -24.80 -3.05
N GLY A 336 -9.88 -24.56 -2.17
CA GLY A 336 -8.53 -25.10 -2.28
C GLY A 336 -7.62 -24.38 -3.28
N TYR A 337 -7.83 -23.08 -3.52
CA TYR A 337 -6.92 -22.28 -4.35
C TYR A 337 -5.67 -21.84 -3.57
N ASP A 338 -4.53 -21.81 -4.28
CA ASP A 338 -3.24 -21.40 -3.75
C ASP A 338 -2.74 -20.06 -4.33
N LEU A 339 -3.36 -19.57 -5.41
CA LEU A 339 -2.99 -18.33 -6.07
C LEU A 339 -4.25 -17.51 -6.42
N ILE A 340 -4.17 -16.21 -6.18
CA ILE A 340 -5.23 -15.25 -6.49
C ILE A 340 -5.54 -15.22 -7.99
N SER A 341 -4.53 -15.32 -8.85
CA SER A 341 -4.72 -15.32 -10.31
C SER A 341 -5.48 -16.56 -10.81
N ALA A 342 -5.28 -17.71 -10.18
CA ALA A 342 -6.05 -18.92 -10.47
C ALA A 342 -7.47 -18.81 -9.91
N GLU A 343 -7.62 -18.25 -8.74
CA GLU A 343 -8.89 -18.05 -8.06
C GLU A 343 -9.82 -17.13 -8.85
N ILE A 344 -9.33 -15.98 -9.33
CA ILE A 344 -10.16 -15.04 -10.12
C ILE A 344 -10.48 -15.55 -11.54
N ALA A 345 -9.76 -16.56 -12.02
CA ALA A 345 -10.10 -17.24 -13.27
C ALA A 345 -11.33 -18.14 -13.13
N ASP A 346 -11.70 -18.52 -11.90
CA ASP A 346 -12.93 -19.25 -11.60
C ASP A 346 -14.15 -18.35 -11.84
N ALA A 347 -15.09 -18.83 -12.64
CA ALA A 347 -16.27 -18.05 -13.06
C ALA A 347 -17.17 -17.66 -11.88
N ASP A 348 -17.36 -18.55 -10.89
CA ASP A 348 -18.21 -18.31 -9.74
C ASP A 348 -17.57 -17.29 -8.78
N ILE A 349 -16.27 -17.42 -8.52
CA ILE A 349 -15.55 -16.44 -7.70
C ILE A 349 -15.48 -15.08 -8.38
N ARG A 350 -15.25 -15.06 -9.68
CA ARG A 350 -15.28 -13.80 -10.45
C ARG A 350 -16.65 -13.13 -10.37
N ALA A 351 -17.73 -13.90 -10.53
CA ALA A 351 -19.08 -13.38 -10.40
C ALA A 351 -19.40 -12.91 -8.97
N LEU A 352 -18.93 -13.62 -7.94
CA LEU A 352 -19.04 -13.19 -6.54
C LEU A 352 -18.44 -11.79 -6.36
N VAL A 353 -17.18 -11.61 -6.75
CA VAL A 353 -16.45 -10.34 -6.62
C VAL A 353 -17.13 -9.22 -7.39
N GLN A 354 -17.54 -9.49 -8.65
CA GLN A 354 -18.24 -8.51 -9.49
C GLN A 354 -19.56 -8.08 -8.87
N LYS A 355 -20.39 -9.01 -8.43
CA LYS A 355 -21.72 -8.70 -7.88
C LYS A 355 -21.62 -8.00 -6.53
N ILE A 356 -20.73 -8.43 -5.63
CA ILE A 356 -20.49 -7.69 -4.38
C ILE A 356 -20.09 -6.24 -4.70
N GLY A 357 -19.12 -6.04 -5.59
CA GLY A 357 -18.61 -4.70 -5.90
C GLY A 357 -19.63 -3.83 -6.61
N TYR A 358 -20.16 -4.29 -7.76
CA TYR A 358 -20.99 -3.47 -8.63
C TYR A 358 -22.46 -3.41 -8.26
N ILE A 359 -22.98 -4.40 -7.53
CA ILE A 359 -24.42 -4.50 -7.23
C ILE A 359 -24.69 -4.23 -5.75
N GLU A 360 -23.99 -4.92 -4.83
CA GLU A 360 -24.33 -4.82 -3.42
C GLU A 360 -23.64 -3.64 -2.71
N ALA A 361 -22.37 -3.36 -3.01
CA ALA A 361 -21.63 -2.31 -2.32
C ALA A 361 -21.74 -0.94 -3.01
N MET A 362 -21.86 -0.90 -4.33
CA MET A 362 -21.93 0.34 -5.11
C MET A 362 -23.06 1.31 -4.69
N PRO A 363 -24.28 0.86 -4.35
CA PRO A 363 -25.36 1.77 -3.92
C PRO A 363 -25.01 2.62 -2.70
N VAL A 364 -24.03 2.19 -1.89
CA VAL A 364 -23.59 2.88 -0.66
C VAL A 364 -22.13 3.33 -0.70
N VAL A 365 -21.49 3.26 -1.85
CA VAL A 365 -20.11 3.69 -2.03
C VAL A 365 -19.92 5.16 -1.60
N VAL A 366 -18.76 5.46 -1.06
CA VAL A 366 -18.31 6.84 -0.90
C VAL A 366 -17.61 7.24 -2.19
N ASP A 367 -18.27 8.01 -3.03
CA ASP A 367 -17.69 8.51 -4.28
C ASP A 367 -16.79 9.72 -3.97
N PRO A 368 -15.47 9.63 -4.21
CA PRO A 368 -14.55 10.73 -3.98
C PRO A 368 -14.56 11.79 -5.07
N GLY A 369 -15.17 11.52 -6.24
CA GLY A 369 -15.22 12.42 -7.39
C GLY A 369 -13.93 12.53 -8.21
N VAL A 370 -12.76 12.21 -7.63
CA VAL A 370 -11.45 12.27 -8.31
C VAL A 370 -11.02 10.93 -8.89
N LEU A 371 -11.61 9.84 -8.42
CA LEU A 371 -11.46 8.48 -8.96
C LEU A 371 -12.86 7.89 -9.14
N ASN A 372 -13.10 7.28 -10.30
CA ASN A 372 -14.37 6.62 -10.57
C ASN A 372 -14.42 5.24 -9.87
N PRO A 373 -15.37 4.97 -8.95
CA PRO A 373 -15.44 3.69 -8.24
C PRO A 373 -15.62 2.48 -9.15
N TYR A 374 -16.36 2.62 -10.25
CA TYR A 374 -16.56 1.54 -11.24
C TYR A 374 -15.27 1.18 -11.97
N GLU A 375 -14.49 2.19 -12.39
CA GLU A 375 -13.20 1.99 -13.05
C GLU A 375 -12.18 1.41 -12.09
N PHE A 376 -12.21 1.82 -10.82
CA PHE A 376 -11.35 1.30 -9.77
C PHE A 376 -11.59 -0.21 -9.55
N ILE A 377 -12.85 -0.64 -9.40
CA ILE A 377 -13.22 -2.06 -9.33
C ILE A 377 -12.83 -2.79 -10.63
N GLY A 378 -13.04 -2.17 -11.79
CA GLY A 378 -12.67 -2.73 -13.08
C GLY A 378 -11.17 -3.00 -13.21
N ALA A 379 -10.33 -2.05 -12.79
CA ALA A 379 -8.88 -2.22 -12.75
C ALA A 379 -8.47 -3.33 -11.77
N PHE A 380 -9.09 -3.39 -10.60
CA PHE A 380 -8.85 -4.44 -9.61
C PHE A 380 -9.15 -5.83 -10.17
N ILE A 381 -10.34 -6.04 -10.73
CA ILE A 381 -10.81 -7.37 -11.22
C ILE A 381 -10.09 -7.80 -12.51
N ASN A 382 -9.80 -6.87 -13.42
CA ASN A 382 -9.33 -7.20 -14.76
C ASN A 382 -7.81 -7.05 -14.96
N LYS A 383 -7.13 -6.31 -14.07
CA LYS A 383 -5.68 -6.07 -14.15
C LYS A 383 -4.92 -6.63 -12.96
N ARG A 384 -5.32 -6.29 -11.74
CA ARG A 384 -4.57 -6.67 -10.53
C ARG A 384 -4.74 -8.15 -10.20
N LEU A 385 -5.97 -8.62 -10.04
CA LEU A 385 -6.25 -10.00 -9.63
C LEU A 385 -5.75 -11.06 -10.61
N PRO A 386 -5.92 -10.92 -11.95
CA PRO A 386 -5.45 -11.94 -12.89
C PRO A 386 -3.96 -11.88 -13.20
N ASN A 387 -3.22 -10.91 -12.64
CA ASN A 387 -1.81 -10.73 -12.93
C ASN A 387 -0.96 -11.95 -12.48
N PRO A 388 -0.35 -12.69 -13.41
CA PRO A 388 0.34 -13.95 -13.10
C PRO A 388 1.68 -13.75 -12.37
N PHE A 389 2.14 -12.51 -12.24
CA PHE A 389 3.36 -12.17 -11.50
C PHE A 389 3.10 -11.81 -10.05
N MET A 390 1.81 -11.70 -9.63
CA MET A 390 1.47 -11.41 -8.24
C MET A 390 1.47 -12.71 -7.44
N PRO A 391 2.44 -12.93 -6.54
CA PRO A 391 2.55 -14.17 -5.78
C PRO A 391 1.64 -14.17 -4.55
N ASP A 392 0.43 -13.63 -4.69
CA ASP A 392 -0.50 -13.51 -3.58
C ASP A 392 -1.42 -14.73 -3.47
N THR A 393 -1.79 -15.07 -2.25
CA THR A 393 -2.55 -16.27 -1.93
C THR A 393 -3.81 -15.95 -1.14
N PRO A 394 -4.91 -16.72 -1.32
CA PRO A 394 -6.09 -16.58 -0.48
C PRO A 394 -5.77 -16.65 1.02
N GLN A 395 -4.85 -17.55 1.41
CA GLN A 395 -4.44 -17.75 2.81
C GLN A 395 -3.80 -16.49 3.40
N ARG A 396 -2.92 -15.80 2.64
CA ARG A 396 -2.32 -14.54 3.12
C ARG A 396 -3.38 -13.44 3.30
N ILE A 397 -4.33 -13.34 2.39
CA ILE A 397 -5.41 -12.34 2.47
C ILE A 397 -6.36 -12.63 3.61
N ALA A 398 -6.63 -13.92 3.90
CA ALA A 398 -7.49 -14.36 4.98
C ALA A 398 -6.90 -14.19 6.39
N SER A 399 -5.62 -13.81 6.55
CA SER A 399 -5.06 -13.47 7.86
C SER A 399 -5.85 -12.34 8.52
N ASP A 400 -6.02 -12.40 9.82
CA ASP A 400 -6.72 -11.39 10.64
C ASP A 400 -8.13 -11.03 10.13
N THR A 401 -8.87 -11.99 9.58
CA THR A 401 -10.21 -11.74 9.01
C THR A 401 -11.17 -11.19 10.07
N SER A 402 -11.14 -11.68 11.30
CA SER A 402 -11.98 -11.18 12.41
C SER A 402 -11.82 -9.68 12.65
N GLN A 403 -10.60 -9.15 12.45
CA GLN A 403 -10.27 -7.73 12.65
C GLN A 403 -10.68 -6.83 11.47
N LYS A 404 -11.16 -7.43 10.39
CA LYS A 404 -11.39 -6.74 9.11
C LYS A 404 -12.87 -6.68 8.71
N LEU A 405 -13.69 -7.63 9.17
CA LEU A 405 -15.08 -7.78 8.72
C LEU A 405 -15.96 -6.56 9.05
N SER A 406 -15.73 -5.90 10.21
CA SER A 406 -16.46 -4.70 10.59
C SER A 406 -16.35 -3.59 9.55
N ILE A 407 -15.13 -3.27 9.10
CA ILE A 407 -14.87 -2.21 8.12
C ILE A 407 -15.23 -2.66 6.71
N ARG A 408 -15.00 -3.93 6.36
CA ARG A 408 -15.15 -4.42 4.99
C ARG A 408 -16.58 -4.71 4.59
N PHE A 409 -17.40 -5.22 5.52
CA PHE A 409 -18.81 -5.56 5.25
C PHE A 409 -19.77 -4.87 6.21
N GLY A 410 -19.40 -4.73 7.49
CA GLY A 410 -20.24 -4.06 8.48
C GLY A 410 -20.57 -2.62 8.09
N GLU A 411 -19.62 -1.87 7.54
CA GLU A 411 -19.87 -0.49 7.08
C GLU A 411 -20.87 -0.44 5.90
N THR A 412 -20.80 -1.38 4.97
CA THR A 412 -21.80 -1.47 3.89
C THR A 412 -23.18 -1.75 4.44
N ILE A 413 -23.32 -2.71 5.37
CA ILE A 413 -24.62 -3.04 6.00
C ILE A 413 -25.16 -1.84 6.79
N LYS A 414 -24.33 -1.17 7.59
CA LYS A 414 -24.74 0.05 8.32
C LYS A 414 -25.25 1.15 7.39
N LYS A 415 -24.57 1.35 6.25
CA LYS A 415 -24.99 2.35 5.27
C LYS A 415 -26.32 1.99 4.58
N TYR A 416 -26.58 0.71 4.32
CA TYR A 416 -27.88 0.26 3.84
C TYR A 416 -28.98 0.62 4.84
N ILE A 417 -28.76 0.32 6.12
CA ILE A 417 -29.71 0.64 7.21
C ILE A 417 -29.91 2.16 7.31
N ALA A 418 -28.82 2.92 7.37
CA ALA A 418 -28.87 4.39 7.52
C ALA A 418 -29.55 5.10 6.34
N ARG A 419 -29.43 4.55 5.12
CA ARG A 419 -30.09 5.09 3.92
C ARG A 419 -31.51 4.56 3.68
N GLY A 420 -32.01 3.67 4.54
CA GLY A 420 -33.31 3.04 4.38
C GLY A 420 -33.41 2.11 3.15
N LEU A 421 -32.27 1.60 2.68
CA LEU A 421 -32.24 0.62 1.59
C LEU A 421 -32.64 -0.76 2.10
N ASP A 422 -33.28 -1.55 1.24
CA ASP A 422 -33.64 -2.92 1.61
C ASP A 422 -32.37 -3.79 1.71
N LYS A 423 -32.00 -4.08 2.94
CA LYS A 423 -30.83 -4.92 3.27
C LYS A 423 -30.98 -6.38 2.80
N HIS A 424 -32.20 -6.85 2.52
CA HIS A 424 -32.44 -8.19 1.97
C HIS A 424 -32.04 -8.31 0.49
N ASN A 425 -31.74 -7.19 -0.17
CA ASN A 425 -31.06 -7.18 -1.47
C ASN A 425 -29.58 -7.56 -1.37
N LEU A 426 -28.99 -7.55 -0.16
CA LEU A 426 -27.66 -8.10 0.10
C LEU A 426 -27.77 -9.63 0.16
N ILE A 427 -27.17 -10.31 -0.79
CA ILE A 427 -27.15 -11.77 -0.90
C ILE A 427 -25.73 -12.31 -0.71
N LEU A 428 -24.79 -11.77 -1.47
CA LEU A 428 -23.41 -12.29 -1.53
C LEU A 428 -22.56 -11.80 -0.37
N ILE A 429 -22.84 -10.62 0.20
CA ILE A 429 -22.21 -10.17 1.45
C ILE A 429 -22.63 -11.10 2.60
N PRO A 430 -23.93 -11.34 2.88
CA PRO A 430 -24.36 -12.33 3.86
C PRO A 430 -23.85 -13.75 3.59
N LEU A 431 -23.80 -14.17 2.32
CA LEU A 431 -23.22 -15.45 1.93
C LEU A 431 -21.70 -15.52 2.26
N THR A 432 -20.98 -14.41 2.07
CA THR A 432 -19.56 -14.34 2.45
C THR A 432 -19.37 -14.45 3.97
N LEU A 433 -20.23 -13.79 4.76
CA LEU A 433 -20.22 -13.92 6.20
C LEU A 433 -20.54 -15.36 6.67
N ALA A 434 -21.47 -16.03 5.99
CA ALA A 434 -21.73 -17.46 6.21
C ALA A 434 -20.54 -18.34 5.80
N GLY A 435 -19.87 -17.99 4.68
CA GLY A 435 -18.61 -18.62 4.25
C GLY A 435 -17.51 -18.52 5.29
N TYR A 436 -17.46 -17.41 6.05
CA TYR A 436 -16.49 -17.26 7.13
C TYR A 436 -16.70 -18.30 8.26
N ALA A 437 -17.94 -18.56 8.71
CA ALA A 437 -18.21 -19.64 9.66
C ALA A 437 -17.80 -21.01 9.10
N ARG A 438 -17.99 -21.24 7.80
CA ARG A 438 -17.54 -22.48 7.13
C ARG A 438 -16.02 -22.58 7.04
N TYR A 439 -15.32 -21.47 6.82
CA TYR A 439 -13.86 -21.35 6.78
C TYR A 439 -13.21 -21.66 8.14
N LEU A 440 -13.81 -21.15 9.24
CA LEU A 440 -13.33 -21.39 10.61
C LEU A 440 -13.28 -22.88 10.95
N LYS A 441 -14.09 -23.74 10.29
CA LYS A 441 -14.07 -25.19 10.49
C LYS A 441 -12.74 -25.85 10.05
N GLY A 442 -11.96 -25.20 9.20
CA GLY A 442 -10.68 -25.74 8.73
C GLY A 442 -10.82 -26.99 7.85
N ILE A 443 -11.92 -27.13 7.13
CA ILE A 443 -12.19 -28.25 6.21
C ILE A 443 -12.66 -27.66 4.88
N ASP A 444 -12.03 -28.00 3.79
CA ASP A 444 -12.37 -27.52 2.46
C ASP A 444 -13.65 -28.17 1.88
N ASP A 445 -14.01 -27.78 0.68
CA ASP A 445 -15.24 -28.27 0.01
C ASP A 445 -15.19 -29.76 -0.38
N VAL A 446 -14.00 -30.32 -0.58
CA VAL A 446 -13.83 -31.77 -0.84
C VAL A 446 -13.66 -32.59 0.45
N GLY A 447 -13.68 -31.96 1.61
CA GLY A 447 -13.57 -32.58 2.93
C GLY A 447 -12.12 -32.82 3.38
N LYS A 448 -11.14 -32.11 2.80
CA LYS A 448 -9.73 -32.13 3.21
C LYS A 448 -9.52 -31.07 4.30
N PRO A 449 -8.83 -31.40 5.41
CA PRO A 449 -8.48 -30.42 6.41
C PRO A 449 -7.45 -29.42 5.90
N PHE A 450 -7.60 -28.15 6.29
CA PHE A 450 -6.60 -27.10 6.13
C PHE A 450 -6.50 -26.28 7.42
N THR A 451 -5.37 -25.61 7.61
CA THR A 451 -5.20 -24.68 8.73
C THR A 451 -5.69 -23.30 8.32
N PRO A 452 -6.72 -22.74 8.97
CA PRO A 452 -7.10 -21.36 8.79
C PRO A 452 -5.93 -20.42 9.07
N SER A 453 -5.92 -19.28 8.38
CA SER A 453 -4.85 -18.28 8.48
C SER A 453 -4.79 -17.68 9.90
N PRO A 454 -3.62 -17.19 10.34
CA PRO A 454 -3.48 -16.57 11.66
C PRO A 454 -4.48 -15.44 11.89
N ASP A 455 -5.10 -15.46 13.06
CA ASP A 455 -6.10 -14.47 13.48
C ASP A 455 -6.09 -14.40 15.00
N PRO A 456 -6.10 -13.22 15.64
CA PRO A 456 -6.08 -13.11 17.11
C PRO A 456 -7.24 -13.80 17.83
N LEU A 457 -8.38 -13.96 17.15
CA LEU A 457 -9.58 -14.60 17.70
C LEU A 457 -9.79 -16.03 17.18
N LEU A 458 -8.84 -16.62 16.47
CA LEU A 458 -9.04 -17.89 15.75
C LEU A 458 -9.52 -19.01 16.65
N ASP A 459 -8.83 -19.26 17.76
CA ASP A 459 -9.15 -20.36 18.68
C ASP A 459 -10.54 -20.19 19.31
N GLU A 460 -10.87 -18.97 19.70
CA GLU A 460 -12.19 -18.62 20.25
C GLU A 460 -13.29 -18.88 19.21
N LEU A 461 -13.12 -18.36 18.00
CA LEU A 461 -14.13 -18.48 16.95
C LEU A 461 -14.27 -19.92 16.45
N GLN A 462 -13.19 -20.69 16.39
CA GLN A 462 -13.23 -22.11 16.08
C GLN A 462 -14.02 -22.89 17.16
N SER A 463 -13.91 -22.51 18.44
CA SER A 463 -14.66 -23.15 19.51
C SER A 463 -16.18 -22.96 19.37
N ILE A 464 -16.62 -21.79 18.90
CA ILE A 464 -18.04 -21.51 18.63
C ILE A 464 -18.59 -22.42 17.53
N VAL A 465 -17.85 -22.63 16.44
CA VAL A 465 -18.32 -23.46 15.32
C VAL A 465 -17.97 -24.95 15.48
N ALA A 466 -17.23 -25.32 16.53
CA ALA A 466 -16.83 -26.71 16.78
C ALA A 466 -17.98 -27.71 16.80
N PRO A 467 -19.17 -27.40 17.39
CA PRO A 467 -20.31 -28.33 17.43
C PRO A 467 -20.91 -28.65 16.07
N LEU A 468 -20.65 -27.78 15.03
CA LEU A 468 -21.23 -27.97 13.71
C LEU A 468 -20.48 -29.04 12.93
N GLU A 469 -21.19 -29.97 12.32
CA GLU A 469 -20.64 -31.07 11.52
C GLU A 469 -21.06 -30.95 10.05
N ILE A 470 -20.09 -31.03 9.15
CA ILE A 470 -20.33 -30.98 7.70
C ILE A 470 -21.01 -32.29 7.27
N GLY A 471 -22.17 -32.17 6.59
CA GLY A 471 -22.96 -33.29 6.11
C GLY A 471 -23.95 -33.84 7.13
N SER A 472 -24.00 -33.32 8.35
CA SER A 472 -24.98 -33.72 9.35
C SER A 472 -26.35 -33.12 9.04
N LYS A 473 -27.37 -33.96 8.94
CA LYS A 473 -28.77 -33.53 8.65
C LYS A 473 -29.53 -33.08 9.89
N LYS A 474 -29.05 -33.47 11.08
CA LYS A 474 -29.66 -33.15 12.36
C LYS A 474 -28.63 -32.53 13.27
N GLN A 475 -28.47 -31.22 13.20
CA GLN A 475 -27.59 -30.47 14.07
C GLN A 475 -28.26 -29.17 14.51
N ASP A 476 -27.83 -28.69 15.66
CA ASP A 476 -28.26 -27.41 16.21
C ASP A 476 -27.31 -26.31 15.74
N PHE A 477 -27.85 -25.27 15.14
CA PHE A 477 -27.11 -24.10 14.67
C PHE A 477 -27.18 -22.91 15.64
N SER A 478 -27.69 -23.10 16.85
CA SER A 478 -27.88 -22.03 17.85
C SER A 478 -26.59 -21.33 18.24
N CYS A 479 -25.43 -22.01 18.12
CA CYS A 479 -24.10 -21.42 18.36
C CYS A 479 -23.79 -20.26 17.38
N LEU A 480 -24.41 -20.22 16.21
CA LEU A 480 -24.23 -19.12 15.26
C LEU A 480 -24.73 -17.78 15.79
N LYS A 481 -25.70 -17.80 16.73
CA LYS A 481 -26.18 -16.57 17.36
C LYS A 481 -25.07 -15.89 18.16
N GLU A 482 -24.26 -16.67 18.88
CA GLU A 482 -23.08 -16.16 19.57
C GLU A 482 -22.08 -15.50 18.59
N LEU A 483 -21.79 -16.16 17.46
CA LEU A 483 -20.88 -15.62 16.45
C LEU A 483 -21.41 -14.32 15.83
N TYR A 484 -22.62 -14.33 15.29
CA TYR A 484 -23.13 -13.23 14.48
C TYR A 484 -23.70 -12.05 15.28
N SER A 485 -23.79 -12.16 16.62
CA SER A 485 -24.03 -11.02 17.51
C SER A 485 -22.77 -10.25 17.91
N ARG A 486 -21.58 -10.68 17.49
CA ARG A 486 -20.27 -10.07 17.82
C ARG A 486 -20.10 -8.71 17.12
N LYS A 487 -20.45 -7.63 17.82
CA LYS A 487 -20.29 -6.24 17.32
C LYS A 487 -18.83 -5.85 17.12
N ASP A 488 -17.92 -6.41 17.87
CA ASP A 488 -16.48 -6.21 17.74
C ASP A 488 -15.90 -6.78 16.44
N ILE A 489 -16.47 -7.87 15.91
CA ILE A 489 -16.06 -8.53 14.66
C ILE A 489 -16.78 -7.93 13.45
N PHE A 490 -18.11 -7.77 13.52
CA PHE A 490 -18.93 -7.37 12.38
C PHE A 490 -19.29 -5.87 12.40
N GLY A 491 -18.96 -5.14 13.46
CA GLY A 491 -19.29 -3.72 13.61
C GLY A 491 -20.73 -3.46 14.04
N LEU A 492 -21.59 -4.48 14.02
CA LEU A 492 -22.98 -4.46 14.45
C LEU A 492 -23.43 -5.88 14.79
N ASP A 493 -24.53 -6.02 15.53
CA ASP A 493 -25.21 -7.30 15.72
C ASP A 493 -26.03 -7.63 14.46
N LEU A 494 -25.70 -8.73 13.78
CA LEU A 494 -26.32 -9.10 12.52
C LEU A 494 -27.77 -9.59 12.68
N TYR A 495 -28.15 -10.09 13.87
CA TYR A 495 -29.55 -10.40 14.17
C TYR A 495 -30.37 -9.15 14.43
N GLU A 496 -29.86 -8.20 15.23
CA GLU A 496 -30.50 -6.87 15.39
C GLU A 496 -30.61 -6.14 14.06
N ALA A 497 -29.63 -6.31 13.17
CA ALA A 497 -29.67 -5.81 11.80
C ALA A 497 -30.70 -6.52 10.91
N GLY A 498 -31.26 -7.67 11.34
CA GLY A 498 -32.24 -8.47 10.61
C GLY A 498 -31.64 -9.28 9.45
N LEU A 499 -30.34 -9.60 9.52
CA LEU A 499 -29.63 -10.46 8.54
C LEU A 499 -29.22 -11.80 9.14
N GLY A 500 -29.30 -11.97 10.47
CA GLY A 500 -28.83 -13.17 11.16
C GLY A 500 -29.48 -14.45 10.64
N GLU A 501 -30.80 -14.47 10.48
CA GLU A 501 -31.53 -15.64 9.97
C GLU A 501 -31.17 -15.99 8.52
N GLN A 502 -30.94 -14.97 7.68
CA GLN A 502 -30.49 -15.16 6.29
C GLN A 502 -29.08 -15.79 6.26
N ILE A 503 -28.17 -15.29 7.11
CA ILE A 503 -26.81 -15.83 7.20
C ILE A 503 -26.84 -17.28 7.73
N GLU A 504 -27.66 -17.57 8.74
CA GLU A 504 -27.83 -18.96 9.21
C GLU A 504 -28.35 -19.90 8.11
N ALA A 505 -29.29 -19.43 7.27
CA ALA A 505 -29.77 -20.23 6.15
C ALA A 505 -28.63 -20.57 5.19
N PHE A 506 -27.79 -19.61 4.86
CA PHE A 506 -26.59 -19.84 4.03
C PHE A 506 -25.57 -20.78 4.71
N VAL A 507 -25.35 -20.66 6.03
CA VAL A 507 -24.47 -21.60 6.76
C VAL A 507 -25.01 -23.02 6.64
N LYS A 508 -26.31 -23.23 6.85
CA LYS A 508 -26.95 -24.56 6.70
C LYS A 508 -26.72 -25.15 5.32
N GLU A 509 -26.82 -24.35 4.26
CA GLU A 509 -26.54 -24.79 2.91
C GLU A 509 -25.04 -25.13 2.70
N LEU A 510 -24.12 -24.29 3.21
CA LEU A 510 -22.67 -24.49 3.09
C LEU A 510 -22.18 -25.70 3.91
N TYR A 511 -22.89 -26.11 4.95
CA TYR A 511 -22.59 -27.29 5.77
C TYR A 511 -23.29 -28.58 5.29
N ALA A 512 -24.03 -28.53 4.19
CA ALA A 512 -24.81 -29.70 3.71
C ALA A 512 -23.96 -30.92 3.34
N GLY A 513 -22.66 -30.74 3.04
CA GLY A 513 -21.74 -31.84 2.75
C GLY A 513 -20.60 -31.43 1.83
N LYS A 514 -19.91 -32.42 1.31
CA LYS A 514 -18.86 -32.20 0.30
C LYS A 514 -19.45 -31.65 -1.00
N GLY A 515 -18.80 -30.68 -1.61
CA GLY A 515 -19.26 -29.99 -2.81
C GLY A 515 -20.34 -28.94 -2.55
N SER A 516 -20.76 -28.74 -1.30
CA SER A 516 -21.81 -27.78 -0.98
C SER A 516 -21.35 -26.33 -1.16
N VAL A 517 -20.10 -26.01 -0.88
CA VAL A 517 -19.55 -24.65 -1.05
C VAL A 517 -19.61 -24.26 -2.51
N ARG A 518 -19.11 -25.13 -3.41
CA ARG A 518 -19.17 -24.91 -4.87
C ARG A 518 -20.61 -24.77 -5.35
N SER A 519 -21.48 -25.69 -4.95
CA SER A 519 -22.87 -25.71 -5.39
C SER A 519 -23.65 -24.46 -4.95
N VAL A 520 -23.46 -24.03 -3.71
CA VAL A 520 -24.09 -22.83 -3.14
C VAL A 520 -23.55 -21.59 -3.83
N LEU A 521 -22.22 -21.46 -3.95
CA LEU A 521 -21.60 -20.33 -4.62
C LEU A 521 -22.12 -20.20 -6.06
N HIS A 522 -22.10 -21.28 -6.85
CA HIS A 522 -22.62 -21.30 -8.22
C HIS A 522 -24.07 -20.85 -8.30
N ARG A 523 -24.95 -21.34 -7.41
CA ARG A 523 -26.36 -20.98 -7.39
C ARG A 523 -26.56 -19.48 -7.22
N TYR A 524 -25.91 -18.86 -6.22
CA TYR A 524 -26.15 -17.45 -5.90
C TYR A 524 -25.36 -16.50 -6.81
N THR A 525 -24.30 -16.96 -7.47
CA THR A 525 -23.59 -16.15 -8.44
C THR A 525 -24.22 -16.19 -9.83
N THR A 526 -24.96 -17.24 -10.18
CA THR A 526 -25.64 -17.37 -11.49
C THR A 526 -27.10 -16.88 -11.49
N THR A 527 -27.75 -16.82 -10.33
CA THR A 527 -29.10 -16.23 -10.23
C THR A 527 -29.05 -14.73 -10.58
N ARG A 528 -30.00 -14.26 -11.38
CA ARG A 528 -30.11 -12.87 -11.88
C ARG A 528 -30.48 -11.90 -10.76
#